data_a29fc255f2521fc4a89dc83421ffdb2d
#
_entry.id   a29fc255f2521fc4a89dc83421ffdb2d
#
_cell.length_a   1.000
_cell.length_b   1.000
_cell.length_c   1.000
_cell.angle_alpha   90.00
_cell.angle_beta   90.00
_cell.angle_gamma   90.00
#
_symmetry.space_group_name_H-M   'P 1'
#
loop_
_entity.id
_entity.type
_entity.pdbx_description
1 polymer ?
#
loop_
_entity_poly.entity_id
_entity_poly.type
_entity_poly.pdbx_seq_one_letter_code
_entity_poly.pdbx_strand_id
1 'polypeptide(L)'
;LGRDYQQFLQRRWVVPAGHLTHVMVPFLDSEHEVEIDVDEDAGRYSYCSPLNGRTIVQPLAGIALYSIQVDSWLADLAALIGIEERRRSSQICRTPNHLWHLGEQRIAGTHDFAPVFVARAWSRAPQDKITAVLADAV
;
A
#
# COMPACT_ATOMS: atom_id res chain seq x y z
N LEU A 1 2.48 -4.75 16.57
CA LEU A 1 1.60 -4.18 15.54
C LEU A 1 0.26 -3.83 16.18
N GLY A 2 -0.15 -2.54 16.12
CA GLY A 2 -1.32 -2.01 16.83
C GLY A 2 -2.66 -2.57 16.33
N ARG A 3 -3.76 -2.24 17.04
CA ARG A 3 -5.14 -2.68 16.69
C ARG A 3 -5.52 -2.32 15.25
N ASP A 4 -5.04 -1.20 14.73
CA ASP A 4 -5.34 -0.72 13.39
C ASP A 4 -4.82 -1.65 12.29
N TYR A 5 -3.65 -2.28 12.50
CA TYR A 5 -3.08 -3.23 11.55
C TYR A 5 -3.97 -4.47 11.33
N GLN A 6 -4.59 -4.98 12.40
CA GLN A 6 -5.52 -6.10 12.29
C GLN A 6 -6.73 -5.76 11.41
N GLN A 7 -7.21 -4.52 11.47
CA GLN A 7 -8.30 -4.05 10.61
C GLN A 7 -7.88 -4.01 9.12
N PHE A 8 -6.65 -3.57 8.82
CA PHE A 8 -6.13 -3.56 7.44
C PHE A 8 -6.04 -4.98 6.85
N LEU A 9 -5.60 -5.95 7.64
CA LEU A 9 -5.57 -7.36 7.22
C LEU A 9 -6.98 -7.93 7.01
N GLN A 10 -7.90 -7.69 7.94
CA GLN A 10 -9.29 -8.16 7.85
C GLN A 10 -10.01 -7.60 6.62
N ARG A 11 -9.76 -6.34 6.26
CA ARG A 11 -10.30 -5.68 5.05
C ARG A 11 -9.54 -6.02 3.78
N ARG A 12 -8.50 -6.83 3.85
CA ARG A 12 -7.61 -7.16 2.72
C ARG A 12 -6.97 -5.94 2.04
N TRP A 13 -6.82 -4.83 2.75
CA TRP A 13 -6.09 -3.66 2.25
C TRP A 13 -4.59 -3.89 2.23
N VAL A 14 -4.13 -4.84 3.05
CA VAL A 14 -2.75 -5.28 3.16
C VAL A 14 -2.72 -6.80 3.14
N VAL A 15 -1.87 -7.37 2.32
CA VAL A 15 -1.67 -8.82 2.22
C VAL A 15 -0.20 -9.17 2.43
N PRO A 16 0.11 -10.32 3.00
CA PRO A 16 1.50 -10.80 3.10
C PRO A 16 2.13 -10.87 1.70
N ALA A 17 3.37 -10.41 1.58
CA ALA A 17 4.13 -10.37 0.32
C ALA A 17 5.50 -11.07 0.42
N GLY A 18 5.74 -11.84 1.49
CA GLY A 18 6.99 -12.55 1.76
C GLY A 18 7.82 -11.90 2.87
N HIS A 19 9.12 -12.03 2.76
CA HIS A 19 10.09 -11.56 3.76
C HIS A 19 11.23 -10.81 3.07
N LEU A 20 11.92 -9.95 3.82
CA LEU A 20 13.20 -9.41 3.40
C LEU A 20 14.21 -10.56 3.24
N THR A 21 15.17 -10.38 2.34
CA THR A 21 16.32 -11.30 2.17
C THR A 21 17.59 -10.79 2.83
N HIS A 22 17.60 -9.50 3.18
CA HIS A 22 18.70 -8.83 3.84
C HIS A 22 18.17 -7.91 4.95
N VAL A 23 18.98 -7.67 5.97
CA VAL A 23 18.69 -6.71 7.04
C VAL A 23 19.86 -5.76 7.24
N MET A 24 19.55 -4.52 7.64
CA MET A 24 20.57 -3.56 8.03
C MET A 24 20.90 -3.76 9.51
N VAL A 25 22.16 -3.96 9.82
CA VAL A 25 22.63 -4.15 11.20
C VAL A 25 23.70 -3.12 11.55
N PRO A 26 23.72 -2.61 12.79
CA PRO A 26 24.75 -1.70 13.24
C PRO A 26 26.14 -2.34 13.14
N PHE A 27 27.10 -1.59 12.56
CA PHE A 27 28.51 -1.98 12.49
C PHE A 27 29.38 -0.75 12.66
N LEU A 28 30.04 -0.62 13.82
CA LEU A 28 30.79 0.57 14.22
C LEU A 28 29.94 1.85 14.10
N ASP A 29 30.35 2.81 13.29
CA ASP A 29 29.64 4.09 13.09
C ASP A 29 28.71 4.08 11.85
N SER A 30 28.39 2.90 11.29
CA SER A 30 27.59 2.72 10.08
C SER A 30 26.60 1.57 10.22
N GLU A 31 25.75 1.41 9.21
CA GLU A 31 24.91 0.24 9.04
C GLU A 31 25.47 -0.66 7.94
N HIS A 32 25.38 -1.95 8.14
CA HIS A 32 25.87 -2.96 7.19
C HIS A 32 24.71 -3.86 6.78
N GLU A 33 24.57 -4.05 5.47
CA GLU A 33 23.59 -4.99 4.94
C GLU A 33 24.12 -6.41 5.08
N VAL A 34 23.32 -7.29 5.70
CA VAL A 34 23.66 -8.71 5.87
C VAL A 34 22.53 -9.57 5.33
N GLU A 35 22.92 -10.64 4.65
CA GLU A 35 22.01 -11.67 4.19
C GLU A 35 21.47 -12.47 5.39
N ILE A 36 20.19 -12.86 5.30
CA ILE A 36 19.51 -13.61 6.35
C ILE A 36 19.19 -15.02 5.87
N ASP A 37 19.16 -15.93 6.82
CA ASP A 37 18.67 -17.30 6.67
C ASP A 37 17.30 -17.42 7.35
N VAL A 38 16.28 -17.84 6.61
CA VAL A 38 14.89 -17.86 7.06
C VAL A 38 14.46 -19.29 7.36
N ASP A 39 13.97 -19.51 8.58
CA ASP A 39 13.36 -20.75 9.06
C ASP A 39 11.86 -20.47 9.30
N GLU A 40 11.05 -20.69 8.24
CA GLU A 40 9.60 -20.43 8.29
C GLU A 40 8.88 -21.34 9.28
N ASP A 41 9.31 -22.60 9.39
CA ASP A 41 8.71 -23.59 10.29
C ASP A 41 8.89 -23.20 11.75
N ALA A 42 10.04 -22.64 12.08
CA ALA A 42 10.33 -22.14 13.43
C ALA A 42 9.87 -20.68 13.66
N GLY A 43 9.37 -19.99 12.62
CA GLY A 43 8.92 -18.60 12.68
C GLY A 43 10.04 -17.61 13.03
N ARG A 44 11.24 -17.84 12.55
CA ARG A 44 12.44 -17.07 12.87
C ARG A 44 13.35 -16.88 11.67
N TYR A 45 14.24 -15.90 11.78
CA TYR A 45 15.36 -15.75 10.85
C TYR A 45 16.67 -15.59 11.62
N SER A 46 17.78 -15.84 10.96
CA SER A 46 19.11 -15.66 11.54
C SER A 46 20.06 -14.96 10.58
N TYR A 47 21.07 -14.31 11.13
CA TYR A 47 22.15 -13.70 10.38
C TYR A 47 23.45 -13.79 11.18
N CYS A 48 24.59 -13.70 10.45
CA CYS A 48 25.91 -13.62 11.07
C CYS A 48 26.23 -12.16 11.41
N SER A 49 26.46 -11.87 12.68
CA SER A 49 26.83 -10.52 13.11
C SER A 49 28.20 -10.12 12.55
N PRO A 50 28.31 -9.01 11.81
CA PRO A 50 29.59 -8.53 11.28
C PRO A 50 30.58 -8.08 12.36
N LEU A 51 30.09 -7.78 13.59
CA LEU A 51 30.92 -7.34 14.70
C LEU A 51 31.74 -8.47 15.32
N ASN A 52 31.19 -9.68 15.40
CA ASN A 52 31.81 -10.76 16.19
C ASN A 52 31.63 -12.16 15.60
N GLY A 53 31.03 -12.27 14.40
CA GLY A 53 30.78 -13.53 13.71
C GLY A 53 29.75 -14.46 14.40
N ARG A 54 29.01 -13.97 15.39
CA ARG A 54 27.99 -14.77 16.07
C ARG A 54 26.70 -14.79 15.27
N THR A 55 26.04 -15.94 15.27
CA THR A 55 24.67 -16.06 14.73
C THR A 55 23.68 -15.38 15.67
N ILE A 56 22.93 -14.43 15.14
CA ILE A 56 21.84 -13.75 15.82
C ILE A 56 20.53 -14.32 15.28
N VAL A 57 19.63 -14.71 16.17
CA VAL A 57 18.30 -15.25 15.83
C VAL A 57 17.23 -14.24 16.24
N GLN A 58 16.29 -13.97 15.35
CA GLN A 58 15.21 -13.01 15.55
C GLN A 58 13.85 -13.57 15.06
N PRO A 59 12.72 -13.07 15.57
CA PRO A 59 11.39 -13.45 15.10
C PRO A 59 11.15 -13.04 13.64
N LEU A 60 10.61 -13.96 12.83
CA LEU A 60 10.32 -13.75 11.41
C LEU A 60 9.39 -12.54 11.15
N ALA A 61 8.48 -12.25 12.06
CA ALA A 61 7.57 -11.10 11.98
C ALA A 61 8.30 -9.76 11.85
N GLY A 62 9.56 -9.66 12.26
CA GLY A 62 10.36 -8.42 12.15
C GLY A 62 10.77 -8.07 10.72
N ILE A 63 10.74 -9.03 9.80
CA ILE A 63 11.16 -8.86 8.41
C ILE A 63 10.04 -9.16 7.40
N ALA A 64 8.81 -9.37 7.89
CA ALA A 64 7.66 -9.64 7.04
C ALA A 64 7.35 -8.44 6.13
N LEU A 65 7.18 -8.71 4.84
CA LEU A 65 6.77 -7.75 3.83
C LEU A 65 5.26 -7.83 3.61
N TYR A 66 4.66 -6.69 3.33
CA TYR A 66 3.24 -6.57 3.04
C TYR A 66 3.02 -5.73 1.79
N SER A 67 2.11 -6.17 0.94
CA SER A 67 1.66 -5.43 -0.23
C SER A 67 0.35 -4.71 0.08
N ILE A 68 0.26 -3.44 -0.29
CA ILE A 68 -0.97 -2.66 -0.19
C ILE A 68 -1.84 -2.96 -1.39
N GLN A 69 -3.05 -3.45 -1.13
CA GLN A 69 -4.07 -3.71 -2.15
C GLN A 69 -4.88 -2.44 -2.40
N VAL A 70 -4.34 -1.55 -3.23
CA VAL A 70 -4.92 -0.23 -3.50
C VAL A 70 -6.34 -0.34 -4.02
N ASP A 71 -6.63 -1.30 -4.92
CA ASP A 71 -7.96 -1.48 -5.51
C ASP A 71 -9.01 -1.88 -4.47
N SER A 72 -8.66 -2.75 -3.51
CA SER A 72 -9.56 -3.13 -2.41
C SER A 72 -9.85 -1.94 -1.51
N TRP A 73 -8.84 -1.15 -1.18
CA TRP A 73 -9.01 0.06 -0.39
C TRP A 73 -9.87 1.11 -1.09
N LEU A 74 -9.67 1.32 -2.40
CA LEU A 74 -10.46 2.26 -3.20
C LEU A 74 -11.91 1.79 -3.37
N ALA A 75 -12.15 0.49 -3.51
CA ALA A 75 -13.51 -0.08 -3.56
C ALA A 75 -14.27 0.16 -2.25
N ASP A 76 -13.61 -0.03 -1.10
CA ASP A 76 -14.20 0.26 0.21
C ASP A 76 -14.45 1.77 0.40
N LEU A 77 -13.53 2.62 -0.08
CA LEU A 77 -13.69 4.06 -0.06
C LEU A 77 -14.91 4.50 -0.90
N ALA A 78 -15.04 3.96 -2.11
CA ALA A 78 -16.21 4.22 -2.97
C ALA A 78 -17.53 3.85 -2.29
N ALA A 79 -17.56 2.71 -1.58
CA ALA A 79 -18.72 2.30 -0.79
C ALA A 79 -18.99 3.27 0.38
N LEU A 80 -17.95 3.69 1.09
CA LEU A 80 -18.05 4.60 2.24
C LEU A 80 -18.64 5.97 1.87
N ILE A 81 -18.26 6.50 0.70
CA ILE A 81 -18.78 7.79 0.21
C ILE A 81 -20.10 7.65 -0.54
N GLY A 82 -20.69 6.44 -0.59
CA GLY A 82 -22.03 6.21 -1.12
C GLY A 82 -22.13 6.06 -2.64
N ILE A 83 -21.03 5.72 -3.32
CA ILE A 83 -21.10 5.38 -4.75
C ILE A 83 -21.77 4.01 -4.90
N GLU A 84 -22.92 3.99 -5.57
CA GLU A 84 -23.66 2.76 -5.85
C GLU A 84 -22.80 1.79 -6.69
N GLU A 85 -22.88 0.49 -6.41
CA GLU A 85 -22.06 -0.53 -7.06
C GLU A 85 -22.09 -0.48 -8.60
N ARG A 86 -23.29 -0.30 -9.18
CA ARG A 86 -23.51 -0.16 -10.62
C ARG A 86 -22.85 1.08 -11.25
N ARG A 87 -22.45 2.06 -10.41
CA ARG A 87 -21.83 3.33 -10.83
C ARG A 87 -20.34 3.39 -10.49
N ARG A 88 -19.81 2.33 -9.91
CA ARG A 88 -18.36 2.23 -9.67
C ARG A 88 -17.62 2.08 -10.97
N SER A 89 -16.43 2.68 -11.04
CA SER A 89 -15.57 2.56 -12.20
C SER A 89 -15.10 1.11 -12.38
N SER A 90 -15.25 0.58 -13.58
CA SER A 90 -14.67 -0.72 -13.95
C SER A 90 -13.14 -0.63 -14.14
N GLN A 91 -12.62 0.58 -14.33
CA GLN A 91 -11.21 0.87 -14.54
C GLN A 91 -10.76 1.94 -13.55
N ILE A 92 -10.45 1.50 -12.33
CA ILE A 92 -10.15 2.40 -11.21
C ILE A 92 -8.91 3.25 -11.47
N CYS A 93 -7.86 2.70 -12.07
CA CYS A 93 -6.62 3.41 -12.30
C CYS A 93 -6.65 4.18 -13.64
N ARG A 94 -6.63 5.51 -13.59
CA ARG A 94 -6.50 6.38 -14.78
C ARG A 94 -5.05 6.75 -15.09
N THR A 95 -4.30 7.11 -14.05
CA THR A 95 -2.86 7.35 -14.13
C THR A 95 -2.19 6.53 -13.04
N PRO A 96 -1.30 5.58 -13.39
CA PRO A 96 -0.70 4.68 -12.40
C PRO A 96 -0.12 5.44 -11.20
N ASN A 97 -0.52 5.04 -10.00
CA ASN A 97 -0.09 5.57 -8.71
C ASN A 97 -0.41 7.04 -8.42
N HIS A 98 -1.21 7.74 -9.24
CA HIS A 98 -1.49 9.16 -9.06
C HIS A 98 -2.96 9.55 -9.10
N LEU A 99 -3.76 8.93 -9.94
CA LEU A 99 -5.17 9.28 -10.12
C LEU A 99 -6.01 8.03 -10.30
N TRP A 100 -7.09 7.94 -9.52
CA TRP A 100 -8.04 6.83 -9.56
C TRP A 100 -9.45 7.39 -9.72
N HIS A 101 -10.19 6.87 -10.70
CA HIS A 101 -11.60 7.14 -10.89
C HIS A 101 -12.41 6.11 -10.09
N LEU A 102 -13.14 6.57 -9.09
CA LEU A 102 -13.94 5.67 -8.22
C LEU A 102 -15.31 5.33 -8.82
N GLY A 103 -15.84 6.20 -9.65
CA GLY A 103 -17.18 6.08 -10.21
C GLY A 103 -17.92 7.41 -10.21
N GLU A 104 -19.25 7.36 -10.25
CA GLU A 104 -20.11 8.54 -10.28
C GLU A 104 -20.95 8.62 -9.00
N GLN A 105 -21.02 9.81 -8.41
CA GLN A 105 -21.87 10.10 -7.27
C GLN A 105 -22.96 11.10 -7.65
N ARG A 106 -24.15 10.92 -7.09
CA ARG A 106 -25.26 11.84 -7.30
C ARG A 106 -24.98 13.20 -6.67
N ILE A 107 -25.17 14.27 -7.44
CA ILE A 107 -25.07 15.62 -6.92
C ILE A 107 -26.28 15.91 -6.00
N ALA A 108 -26.01 16.40 -4.79
CA ALA A 108 -27.05 16.68 -3.81
C ALA A 108 -28.07 17.69 -4.37
N GLY A 109 -29.36 17.35 -4.27
CA GLY A 109 -30.46 18.21 -4.73
C GLY A 109 -30.75 18.17 -6.22
N THR A 110 -30.05 17.34 -7.01
CA THR A 110 -30.25 17.18 -8.45
C THR A 110 -30.51 15.72 -8.84
N HIS A 111 -30.81 15.50 -10.13
CA HIS A 111 -30.83 14.17 -10.74
C HIS A 111 -29.52 13.81 -11.44
N ASP A 112 -28.57 14.73 -11.46
CA ASP A 112 -27.29 14.58 -12.15
C ASP A 112 -26.26 13.82 -11.33
N PHE A 113 -25.27 13.29 -12.04
CA PHE A 113 -24.16 12.55 -11.43
C PHE A 113 -22.84 13.22 -11.84
N ALA A 114 -21.90 13.23 -10.92
CA ALA A 114 -20.54 13.73 -11.16
C ALA A 114 -19.51 12.63 -10.95
N PRO A 115 -18.44 12.58 -11.77
CA PRO A 115 -17.35 11.65 -11.57
C PRO A 115 -16.57 11.99 -10.28
N VAL A 116 -16.19 10.94 -9.55
CA VAL A 116 -15.42 11.04 -8.31
C VAL A 116 -14.03 10.47 -8.52
N PHE A 117 -13.03 11.28 -8.21
CA PHE A 117 -11.62 10.91 -8.34
C PHE A 117 -10.90 10.97 -6.99
N VAL A 118 -9.92 10.08 -6.82
CA VAL A 118 -8.90 10.16 -5.78
C VAL A 118 -7.57 10.49 -6.44
N ALA A 119 -6.94 11.54 -5.98
CA ALA A 119 -5.63 11.97 -6.46
C ALA A 119 -4.59 11.89 -5.35
N ARG A 120 -3.41 11.39 -5.69
CA ARG A 120 -2.22 11.40 -4.84
C ARG A 120 -1.18 12.32 -5.45
N ALA A 121 -1.05 13.52 -4.90
CA ALA A 121 -0.06 14.50 -5.33
C ALA A 121 1.12 14.51 -4.35
N TRP A 122 2.30 14.03 -4.80
CA TRP A 122 3.53 14.01 -3.99
C TRP A 122 4.56 15.05 -4.43
N SER A 123 4.40 15.56 -5.65
CA SER A 123 5.26 16.59 -6.21
C SER A 123 4.50 17.38 -7.29
N ARG A 124 5.05 18.54 -7.72
CA ARG A 124 4.46 19.37 -8.78
C ARG A 124 4.30 18.67 -10.12
N ALA A 125 5.23 17.77 -10.47
CA ALA A 125 5.24 17.11 -11.78
C ALA A 125 4.00 16.23 -12.10
N PRO A 126 3.38 15.50 -11.15
CA PRO A 126 2.14 14.79 -11.38
C PRO A 126 0.90 15.69 -11.49
N GLN A 127 0.92 16.90 -10.93
CA GLN A 127 -0.26 17.79 -10.90
C GLN A 127 -0.73 18.17 -12.29
N ASP A 128 0.18 18.48 -13.21
CA ASP A 128 -0.16 18.85 -14.58
C ASP A 128 -0.86 17.71 -15.33
N LYS A 129 -0.40 16.47 -15.10
CA LYS A 129 -1.02 15.26 -15.68
C LYS A 129 -2.41 14.99 -15.09
N ILE A 130 -2.58 15.19 -13.78
CA ILE A 130 -3.86 15.02 -13.11
C ILE A 130 -4.85 16.06 -13.63
N THR A 131 -4.43 17.33 -13.74
CA THR A 131 -5.26 18.42 -14.26
C THR A 131 -5.70 18.16 -15.69
N ALA A 132 -4.82 17.67 -16.56
CA ALA A 132 -5.16 17.32 -17.95
C ALA A 132 -6.23 16.21 -18.00
N VAL A 133 -6.07 15.13 -17.21
CA VAL A 133 -7.04 14.03 -17.18
C VAL A 133 -8.40 14.47 -16.62
N LEU A 134 -8.42 15.38 -15.64
CA LEU A 134 -9.66 15.92 -15.09
C LEU A 134 -10.36 16.86 -16.09
N ALA A 135 -9.61 17.62 -16.89
CA ALA A 135 -10.17 18.49 -17.93
C ALA A 135 -10.85 17.69 -19.06
N ASP A 136 -10.32 16.50 -19.38
CA ASP A 136 -10.91 15.61 -20.39
C ASP A 136 -12.13 14.82 -19.88
N ALA A 137 -12.40 14.85 -18.57
CA ALA A 137 -13.46 14.09 -17.92
C ALA A 137 -14.74 14.92 -17.65
N VAL A 138 -14.71 16.23 -17.92
CA VAL A 138 -15.82 17.19 -17.79
C VAL A 138 -16.40 17.54 -19.15
#